data_09ca565ff09c3a223ed38c318e46bc6c
#
_entry.id   09ca565ff09c3a223ed38c318e46bc6c
#
_cell.length_a   1.000
_cell.length_b   1.000
_cell.length_c   1.000
_cell.angle_alpha   90.00
_cell.angle_beta   90.00
_cell.angle_gamma   90.00
#
_symmetry.space_group_name_H-M   'P 1'
#
loop_
_entity.id
_entity.type
_entity.pdbx_description
1 polymer ?
#
loop_
_entity_poly.entity_id
_entity_poly.type
_entity_poly.pdbx_seq_one_letter_code
_entity_poly.pdbx_strand_id
1 'polypeptide(L)'
;YTAAPRYGTNGDLKRLFDEVHKRGMHILLDLVPGHTSVEHPWFKESLKAQKNPYTDRYIWTDNIWEQPEGIASIKGISDRDGCCVVNFFSHQPALNYGHYICERSWQQPMDAEGPKATIVEMEKVMRFWLQMGCDGFRVDMAGSLVKNDPDGLGTIRLWQTIRLFLDKEFPEAAMVSEWGEPDKSLQAGFDMDFLLHFGPSHYNDLFRCEEPYFSTRGKGSAAAFVKNYKESRKKAGEKGLICIPSGNHDMDRLARTLHGDELKVAFAFLLTMPGAPFIYYGDEIGLRYVENLVSVEGGYN
;
A
#
# COMPACT_ATOMS: atom_id res chain seq x y z
N TYR A 1 -9.34 -11.24 -14.22
CA TYR A 1 -8.23 -10.33 -13.94
C TYR A 1 -7.38 -10.19 -15.20
N THR A 2 -7.00 -8.95 -15.55
CA THR A 2 -6.29 -8.66 -16.81
C THR A 2 -5.33 -7.49 -16.63
N ALA A 3 -4.21 -7.50 -17.35
CA ALA A 3 -3.37 -6.32 -17.53
C ALA A 3 -4.17 -5.21 -18.24
N ALA A 4 -3.91 -3.94 -17.90
CA ALA A 4 -4.54 -2.84 -18.60
C ALA A 4 -4.08 -2.83 -20.07
N PRO A 5 -5.00 -2.66 -21.06
CA PRO A 5 -4.68 -2.79 -22.48
C PRO A 5 -3.50 -1.91 -22.97
N ARG A 6 -3.29 -0.76 -22.34
CA ARG A 6 -2.15 0.12 -22.65
C ARG A 6 -0.78 -0.44 -22.32
N TYR A 7 -0.72 -1.44 -21.42
CA TYR A 7 0.52 -2.12 -21.03
C TYR A 7 0.68 -3.48 -21.72
N GLY A 8 -0.34 -3.93 -22.45
CA GLY A 8 -0.33 -5.21 -23.14
C GLY A 8 -1.37 -6.19 -22.62
N THR A 9 -1.10 -7.46 -22.80
CA THR A 9 -1.97 -8.58 -22.42
C THR A 9 -1.42 -9.34 -21.22
N ASN A 10 -2.21 -10.24 -20.63
CA ASN A 10 -1.72 -11.18 -19.63
C ASN A 10 -0.58 -12.07 -20.16
N GLY A 11 -0.58 -12.37 -21.46
CA GLY A 11 0.51 -13.10 -22.11
C GLY A 11 1.81 -12.28 -22.16
N ASP A 12 1.72 -10.98 -22.37
CA ASP A 12 2.88 -10.07 -22.35
C ASP A 12 3.45 -9.97 -20.91
N LEU A 13 2.57 -9.87 -19.92
CA LEU A 13 2.96 -9.82 -18.51
C LEU A 13 3.64 -11.14 -18.08
N LYS A 14 3.08 -12.28 -18.50
CA LYS A 14 3.71 -13.57 -18.24
C LYS A 14 5.11 -13.68 -18.88
N ARG A 15 5.28 -13.22 -20.11
CA ARG A 15 6.61 -13.17 -20.74
C ARG A 15 7.57 -12.29 -19.96
N LEU A 16 7.10 -11.18 -19.40
CA LEU A 16 7.92 -10.32 -18.53
C LEU A 16 8.40 -11.12 -17.29
N PHE A 17 7.51 -11.84 -16.62
CA PHE A 17 7.87 -12.67 -15.45
C PHE A 17 8.93 -13.71 -15.84
N ASP A 18 8.71 -14.42 -16.94
CA ASP A 18 9.66 -15.44 -17.44
C ASP A 18 11.04 -14.82 -17.76
N GLU A 19 11.09 -13.61 -18.31
CA GLU A 19 12.34 -12.91 -18.63
C GLU A 19 13.06 -12.36 -17.39
N VAL A 20 12.32 -11.94 -16.35
CA VAL A 20 12.87 -11.56 -15.05
C VAL A 20 13.53 -12.76 -14.38
N HIS A 21 12.85 -13.90 -14.34
CA HIS A 21 13.35 -15.13 -13.74
C HIS A 21 14.59 -15.68 -14.45
N LYS A 22 14.63 -15.63 -15.79
CA LYS A 22 15.83 -16.02 -16.57
C LYS A 22 17.09 -15.22 -16.19
N ARG A 23 16.92 -14.05 -15.62
CA ARG A 23 18.02 -13.18 -15.16
C ARG A 23 18.33 -13.34 -13.66
N GLY A 24 17.71 -14.34 -13.01
CA GLY A 24 17.87 -14.58 -11.57
C GLY A 24 17.26 -13.46 -10.69
N MET A 25 16.28 -12.73 -11.23
CA MET A 25 15.56 -11.68 -10.52
C MET A 25 14.15 -12.15 -10.15
N HIS A 26 13.52 -11.45 -9.23
CA HIS A 26 12.13 -11.67 -8.81
C HIS A 26 11.27 -10.46 -9.14
N ILE A 27 9.96 -10.65 -9.23
CA ILE A 27 9.02 -9.58 -9.54
C ILE A 27 7.81 -9.62 -8.61
N LEU A 28 7.56 -8.51 -7.93
CA LEU A 28 6.37 -8.29 -7.10
C LEU A 28 5.39 -7.41 -7.86
N LEU A 29 4.11 -7.73 -7.74
CA LEU A 29 3.03 -6.86 -8.24
C LEU A 29 2.51 -5.97 -7.13
N ASP A 30 2.04 -4.78 -7.50
CA ASP A 30 1.32 -3.92 -6.57
C ASP A 30 -0.09 -4.49 -6.34
N LEU A 31 -0.42 -4.75 -5.09
CA LEU A 31 -1.73 -5.21 -4.64
C LEU A 31 -2.42 -4.08 -3.90
N VAL A 32 -3.56 -3.64 -4.41
CA VAL A 32 -4.40 -2.60 -3.80
C VAL A 32 -5.63 -3.25 -3.16
N PRO A 33 -5.52 -3.76 -1.91
CA PRO A 33 -6.60 -4.50 -1.29
C PRO A 33 -7.67 -3.61 -0.65
N GLY A 34 -7.37 -2.33 -0.42
CA GLY A 34 -8.21 -1.45 0.40
C GLY A 34 -9.43 -0.90 -0.33
N HIS A 35 -9.42 -0.84 -1.66
CA HIS A 35 -10.49 -0.22 -2.44
C HIS A 35 -10.53 -0.72 -3.88
N THR A 36 -11.56 -0.33 -4.60
CA THR A 36 -11.61 -0.44 -6.07
C THR A 36 -11.88 0.93 -6.69
N SER A 37 -11.85 1.02 -8.01
CA SER A 37 -12.44 2.16 -8.71
C SER A 37 -13.97 2.15 -8.58
N VAL A 38 -14.61 3.32 -8.63
CA VAL A 38 -16.07 3.44 -8.77
C VAL A 38 -16.57 2.80 -10.08
N GLU A 39 -15.70 2.64 -11.07
CA GLU A 39 -16.00 1.97 -12.33
C GLU A 39 -15.95 0.43 -12.25
N HIS A 40 -15.48 -0.12 -11.12
CA HIS A 40 -15.35 -1.56 -10.96
C HIS A 40 -16.74 -2.24 -10.99
N PRO A 41 -16.89 -3.39 -11.67
CA PRO A 41 -18.18 -4.09 -11.74
C PRO A 41 -18.77 -4.42 -10.36
N TRP A 42 -17.96 -4.79 -9.38
CA TRP A 42 -18.45 -5.05 -8.02
C TRP A 42 -19.09 -3.80 -7.39
N PHE A 43 -18.47 -2.63 -7.59
CA PHE A 43 -19.01 -1.39 -7.04
C PHE A 43 -20.32 -1.02 -7.70
N LYS A 44 -20.38 -1.10 -9.04
CA LYS A 44 -21.64 -0.87 -9.80
C LYS A 44 -22.79 -1.78 -9.35
N GLU A 45 -22.49 -3.04 -9.05
CA GLU A 45 -23.50 -3.94 -8.48
C GLU A 45 -23.90 -3.56 -7.04
N SER A 46 -22.95 -3.08 -6.23
CA SER A 46 -23.24 -2.67 -4.84
C SER A 46 -24.10 -1.41 -4.75
N LEU A 47 -24.16 -0.58 -5.80
CA LEU A 47 -25.02 0.62 -5.87
C LEU A 47 -26.51 0.32 -5.97
N LYS A 48 -26.88 -0.90 -6.38
CA LYS A 48 -28.29 -1.29 -6.60
C LYS A 48 -29.05 -1.35 -5.29
N ALA A 49 -30.30 -0.91 -5.30
CA ALA A 49 -31.21 -0.97 -4.13
C ALA A 49 -31.45 -2.42 -3.66
N GLN A 50 -31.54 -3.36 -4.61
CA GLN A 50 -31.74 -4.76 -4.28
C GLN A 50 -30.45 -5.41 -3.75
N LYS A 51 -30.55 -6.09 -2.60
CA LYS A 51 -29.43 -6.85 -2.04
C LYS A 51 -28.93 -7.92 -3.02
N ASN A 52 -27.61 -7.98 -3.19
CA ASN A 52 -26.92 -8.90 -4.08
C ASN A 52 -25.56 -9.29 -3.47
N PRO A 53 -24.80 -10.24 -4.05
CA PRO A 53 -23.53 -10.71 -3.49
C PRO A 53 -22.44 -9.64 -3.31
N TYR A 54 -22.60 -8.48 -3.92
CA TYR A 54 -21.64 -7.36 -3.84
C TYR A 54 -22.09 -6.27 -2.87
N THR A 55 -23.29 -6.33 -2.32
CA THR A 55 -23.83 -5.33 -1.40
C THR A 55 -22.91 -5.10 -0.21
N ASP A 56 -22.45 -6.18 0.42
CA ASP A 56 -21.61 -6.16 1.61
C ASP A 56 -20.10 -6.23 1.28
N ARG A 57 -19.73 -6.13 -0.01
CA ARG A 57 -18.34 -6.05 -0.48
C ARG A 57 -17.71 -4.70 -0.16
N TYR A 58 -18.53 -3.67 -0.01
CA TYR A 58 -18.14 -2.30 0.35
C TYR A 58 -18.80 -1.91 1.66
N ILE A 59 -18.27 -0.87 2.30
CA ILE A 59 -18.77 -0.39 3.58
C ILE A 59 -19.83 0.67 3.32
N TRP A 60 -21.08 0.39 3.69
CA TRP A 60 -22.22 1.27 3.56
C TRP A 60 -22.84 1.56 4.91
N THR A 61 -23.29 2.81 5.15
CA THR A 61 -24.15 3.16 6.28
C THR A 61 -25.60 2.76 6.01
N ASP A 62 -26.45 2.76 7.04
CA ASP A 62 -27.85 2.37 6.91
C ASP A 62 -28.69 3.39 6.13
N ASN A 63 -28.28 4.67 6.15
CA ASN A 63 -28.98 5.75 5.44
C ASN A 63 -28.03 6.93 5.13
N ILE A 64 -28.47 7.83 4.22
CA ILE A 64 -27.66 8.98 3.76
C ILE A 64 -27.42 10.07 4.81
N TRP A 65 -28.13 10.04 5.91
CA TRP A 65 -28.00 11.00 7.01
C TRP A 65 -26.98 10.55 8.05
N GLU A 66 -26.66 9.27 8.04
CA GLU A 66 -25.71 8.65 8.96
C GLU A 66 -24.31 8.60 8.32
N GLN A 67 -23.58 9.70 8.45
CA GLN A 67 -22.20 9.78 7.96
C GLN A 67 -21.24 9.19 9.00
N PRO A 68 -20.26 8.38 8.55
CA PRO A 68 -19.18 7.91 9.45
C PRO A 68 -18.40 9.11 9.99
N GLU A 69 -18.26 9.20 11.29
CA GLU A 69 -17.46 10.25 11.92
C GLU A 69 -15.96 9.98 11.68
N GLY A 70 -15.23 11.02 11.26
CA GLY A 70 -13.78 10.94 11.02
C GLY A 70 -13.36 10.09 9.82
N ILE A 71 -14.30 9.56 9.02
CA ILE A 71 -14.01 8.75 7.85
C ILE A 71 -14.66 9.38 6.61
N ALA A 72 -13.90 9.50 5.53
CA ALA A 72 -14.42 10.03 4.27
C ALA A 72 -15.51 9.10 3.68
N SER A 73 -16.56 9.67 3.15
CA SER A 73 -17.66 8.93 2.52
C SER A 73 -18.28 9.70 1.36
N ILE A 74 -18.90 8.97 0.44
CA ILE A 74 -19.68 9.51 -0.68
C ILE A 74 -21.15 9.10 -0.52
N LYS A 75 -22.06 9.95 -0.98
CA LYS A 75 -23.51 9.73 -0.91
C LYS A 75 -24.21 10.25 -2.14
N GLY A 76 -25.45 9.81 -2.34
CA GLY A 76 -26.30 10.30 -3.43
C GLY A 76 -25.88 9.79 -4.83
N ILE A 77 -25.09 8.72 -4.90
CA ILE A 77 -24.61 8.11 -6.14
C ILE A 77 -25.21 6.74 -6.41
N SER A 78 -26.11 6.25 -5.54
CA SER A 78 -26.64 4.88 -5.58
C SER A 78 -28.16 4.87 -5.55
N ASP A 79 -28.76 3.76 -6.02
CA ASP A 79 -30.19 3.49 -5.91
C ASP A 79 -30.57 3.04 -4.49
N ARG A 80 -29.56 2.64 -3.67
CA ARG A 80 -29.76 2.28 -2.25
C ARG A 80 -29.59 3.49 -1.37
N ASP A 81 -30.24 3.49 -0.20
CA ASP A 81 -29.96 4.42 0.86
C ASP A 81 -28.60 4.12 1.51
N GLY A 82 -27.89 5.13 1.97
CA GLY A 82 -26.60 4.99 2.64
C GLY A 82 -25.49 5.88 2.08
N CYS A 83 -24.45 6.03 2.89
CA CYS A 83 -23.16 6.60 2.47
C CYS A 83 -22.15 5.46 2.27
N CYS A 84 -21.40 5.49 1.17
CA CYS A 84 -20.29 4.56 0.98
C CYS A 84 -19.00 5.15 1.57
N VAL A 85 -18.32 4.39 2.41
CA VAL A 85 -17.00 4.75 2.91
C VAL A 85 -15.99 4.70 1.76
N VAL A 86 -15.08 5.67 1.73
CA VAL A 86 -13.96 5.70 0.78
C VAL A 86 -12.63 5.67 1.54
N ASN A 87 -11.56 5.22 0.89
CA ASN A 87 -10.24 5.20 1.53
C ASN A 87 -9.59 6.57 1.48
N PHE A 88 -9.22 7.05 0.31
CA PHE A 88 -8.47 8.29 0.15
C PHE A 88 -9.20 9.28 -0.75
N PHE A 89 -9.56 8.88 -1.96
CA PHE A 89 -10.28 9.72 -2.91
C PHE A 89 -11.74 9.30 -3.06
N SER A 90 -12.61 10.21 -3.48
CA SER A 90 -14.03 9.95 -3.71
C SER A 90 -14.31 8.82 -4.73
N HIS A 91 -13.36 8.52 -5.60
CA HIS A 91 -13.45 7.43 -6.58
C HIS A 91 -12.83 6.10 -6.09
N GLN A 92 -12.52 5.99 -4.79
CA GLN A 92 -11.91 4.83 -4.16
C GLN A 92 -12.81 4.23 -3.06
N PRO A 93 -13.98 3.66 -3.42
CA PRO A 93 -14.87 3.03 -2.43
C PRO A 93 -14.15 1.90 -1.70
N ALA A 94 -14.26 1.93 -0.36
CA ALA A 94 -13.53 1.03 0.51
C ALA A 94 -14.12 -0.39 0.49
N LEU A 95 -13.28 -1.38 0.25
CA LEU A 95 -13.63 -2.80 0.42
C LEU A 95 -13.84 -3.11 1.90
N ASN A 96 -14.80 -3.99 2.17
CA ASN A 96 -15.23 -4.31 3.52
C ASN A 96 -14.45 -5.49 4.10
N TYR A 97 -13.51 -5.20 4.98
CA TYR A 97 -12.82 -6.19 5.84
C TYR A 97 -13.35 -6.19 7.28
N GLY A 98 -14.43 -5.45 7.52
CA GLY A 98 -15.06 -5.32 8.82
C GLY A 98 -14.49 -4.22 9.70
N HIS A 99 -15.07 -4.14 10.89
CA HIS A 99 -14.65 -3.26 11.96
C HIS A 99 -14.13 -4.09 13.13
N TYR A 100 -13.05 -3.63 13.76
CA TYR A 100 -12.53 -4.27 14.96
C TYR A 100 -13.44 -3.99 16.17
N ILE A 101 -13.88 -2.73 16.29
CA ILE A 101 -14.89 -2.29 17.26
C ILE A 101 -16.13 -1.84 16.49
N CYS A 102 -17.29 -2.44 16.76
CA CYS A 102 -18.57 -2.09 16.16
C CYS A 102 -19.38 -1.24 17.14
N GLU A 103 -19.70 0.00 16.77
CA GLU A 103 -20.45 0.96 17.57
C GLU A 103 -21.77 1.38 16.93
N ARG A 104 -21.98 1.03 15.66
CA ARG A 104 -23.13 1.36 14.85
C ARG A 104 -23.72 0.12 14.19
N SER A 105 -25.03 0.15 13.91
CA SER A 105 -25.77 -0.97 13.31
C SER A 105 -25.23 -1.41 11.94
N TRP A 106 -24.77 -0.47 11.13
CA TRP A 106 -24.22 -0.73 9.79
C TRP A 106 -22.78 -1.30 9.80
N GLN A 107 -22.08 -1.21 10.92
CA GLN A 107 -20.73 -1.73 11.04
C GLN A 107 -20.76 -3.25 11.16
N GLN A 108 -20.09 -3.93 10.26
CA GLN A 108 -19.95 -5.38 10.30
C GLN A 108 -18.67 -5.76 11.06
N PRO A 109 -18.73 -6.71 12.00
CA PRO A 109 -17.52 -7.26 12.60
C PRO A 109 -16.72 -8.06 11.57
N MET A 110 -15.42 -8.25 11.81
CA MET A 110 -14.50 -8.95 10.89
C MET A 110 -14.93 -10.38 10.55
N ASP A 111 -15.69 -11.05 11.42
CA ASP A 111 -16.17 -12.42 11.24
C ASP A 111 -17.56 -12.51 10.56
N ALA A 112 -18.14 -11.38 10.16
CA ALA A 112 -19.36 -11.36 9.36
C ALA A 112 -19.14 -11.93 7.95
N GLU A 113 -20.21 -12.29 7.27
CA GLU A 113 -20.15 -12.91 5.93
C GLU A 113 -19.54 -11.99 4.87
N GLY A 114 -19.87 -10.69 4.89
CA GLY A 114 -19.36 -9.71 3.94
C GLY A 114 -17.83 -9.58 3.99
N PRO A 115 -17.24 -9.27 5.16
CA PRO A 115 -15.79 -9.26 5.35
C PRO A 115 -15.09 -10.56 4.96
N LYS A 116 -15.62 -11.72 5.40
CA LYS A 116 -15.06 -13.02 5.01
C LYS A 116 -15.08 -13.26 3.51
N ALA A 117 -16.18 -12.90 2.85
CA ALA A 117 -16.28 -13.01 1.39
C ALA A 117 -15.28 -12.09 0.67
N THR A 118 -14.96 -10.93 1.26
CA THR A 118 -13.92 -10.02 0.72
C THR A 118 -12.53 -10.65 0.82
N ILE A 119 -12.20 -11.27 1.97
CA ILE A 119 -10.92 -11.99 2.15
C ILE A 119 -10.78 -13.12 1.12
N VAL A 120 -11.81 -13.96 0.98
CA VAL A 120 -11.81 -15.06 0.00
C VAL A 120 -11.60 -14.56 -1.43
N GLU A 121 -12.17 -13.41 -1.77
CA GLU A 121 -11.99 -12.85 -3.10
C GLU A 121 -10.58 -12.29 -3.28
N MET A 122 -9.99 -11.68 -2.24
CA MET A 122 -8.60 -11.21 -2.27
C MET A 122 -7.62 -12.38 -2.43
N GLU A 123 -7.86 -13.49 -1.74
CA GLU A 123 -7.08 -14.73 -1.94
C GLU A 123 -7.15 -15.23 -3.39
N LYS A 124 -8.31 -15.13 -4.06
CA LYS A 124 -8.44 -15.48 -5.49
C LYS A 124 -7.63 -14.53 -6.39
N VAL A 125 -7.62 -13.22 -6.08
CA VAL A 125 -6.80 -12.24 -6.80
C VAL A 125 -5.33 -12.63 -6.69
N MET A 126 -4.87 -12.85 -5.46
CA MET A 126 -3.46 -13.21 -5.20
C MET A 126 -3.10 -14.55 -5.87
N ARG A 127 -3.93 -15.56 -5.74
CA ARG A 127 -3.75 -16.87 -6.37
C ARG A 127 -3.60 -16.75 -7.88
N PHE A 128 -4.45 -15.96 -8.52
CA PHE A 128 -4.41 -15.76 -9.97
C PHE A 128 -3.04 -15.22 -10.45
N TRP A 129 -2.53 -14.19 -9.79
CA TRP A 129 -1.28 -13.57 -10.19
C TRP A 129 -0.05 -14.43 -9.83
N LEU A 130 -0.06 -15.09 -8.67
CA LEU A 130 1.01 -16.03 -8.28
C LEU A 130 1.07 -17.24 -9.22
N GLN A 131 -0.08 -17.81 -9.61
CA GLN A 131 -0.12 -18.89 -10.61
C GLN A 131 0.35 -18.43 -11.99
N MET A 132 0.23 -17.14 -12.32
CA MET A 132 0.77 -16.59 -13.56
C MET A 132 2.29 -16.44 -13.51
N GLY A 133 2.90 -16.39 -12.31
CA GLY A 133 4.34 -16.40 -12.10
C GLY A 133 4.94 -15.16 -11.45
N CYS A 134 4.14 -14.28 -10.81
CA CYS A 134 4.76 -13.28 -9.94
C CYS A 134 5.26 -13.93 -8.65
N ASP A 135 6.24 -13.31 -7.99
CA ASP A 135 6.90 -13.82 -6.80
C ASP A 135 6.33 -13.26 -5.50
N GLY A 136 5.29 -12.45 -5.59
CA GLY A 136 4.65 -11.85 -4.42
C GLY A 136 4.07 -10.47 -4.69
N PHE A 137 3.87 -9.69 -3.61
CA PHE A 137 3.16 -8.42 -3.68
C PHE A 137 3.81 -7.32 -2.85
N ARG A 138 3.79 -6.10 -3.40
CA ARG A 138 3.81 -4.86 -2.62
C ARG A 138 2.37 -4.50 -2.30
N VAL A 139 2.05 -4.31 -1.04
CA VAL A 139 0.66 -4.13 -0.59
C VAL A 139 0.42 -2.67 -0.21
N ASP A 140 -0.46 -2.05 -0.99
CA ASP A 140 -0.89 -0.68 -0.80
C ASP A 140 -1.67 -0.50 0.50
N MET A 141 -1.33 0.54 1.28
CA MET A 141 -2.01 0.95 2.52
C MET A 141 -2.38 -0.23 3.45
N ALA A 142 -1.46 -1.19 3.60
CA ALA A 142 -1.71 -2.46 4.28
C ALA A 142 -2.23 -2.31 5.73
N GLY A 143 -1.89 -1.21 6.40
CA GLY A 143 -2.25 -0.95 7.79
C GLY A 143 -3.68 -0.46 8.03
N SER A 144 -4.48 -0.18 6.99
CA SER A 144 -5.75 0.57 7.11
C SER A 144 -7.01 -0.22 6.73
N LEU A 145 -6.91 -1.54 6.52
CA LEU A 145 -7.99 -2.34 5.95
C LEU A 145 -9.17 -2.53 6.89
N VAL A 146 -8.91 -2.96 8.12
CA VAL A 146 -9.95 -3.09 9.16
C VAL A 146 -10.25 -1.73 9.74
N LYS A 147 -11.54 -1.39 9.87
CA LYS A 147 -11.95 -0.07 10.35
C LYS A 147 -12.18 -0.08 11.86
N ASN A 148 -12.11 1.11 12.47
CA ASN A 148 -12.20 1.30 13.93
C ASN A 148 -11.27 0.32 14.70
N ASP A 149 -9.99 0.30 14.29
CA ASP A 149 -8.93 -0.61 14.77
C ASP A 149 -7.73 0.23 15.28
N PRO A 150 -7.87 0.90 16.44
CA PRO A 150 -6.91 1.90 16.90
C PRO A 150 -5.51 1.32 17.16
N ASP A 151 -5.43 0.06 17.58
CA ASP A 151 -4.16 -0.62 17.87
C ASP A 151 -3.63 -1.45 16.69
N GLY A 152 -4.41 -1.57 15.60
CA GLY A 152 -4.06 -2.37 14.42
C GLY A 152 -4.19 -3.88 14.61
N LEU A 153 -4.81 -4.33 15.71
CA LEU A 153 -4.91 -5.75 16.04
C LEU A 153 -5.80 -6.53 15.06
N GLY A 154 -6.87 -5.91 14.61
CA GLY A 154 -7.76 -6.47 13.59
C GLY A 154 -7.05 -6.63 12.26
N THR A 155 -6.34 -5.61 11.83
CA THR A 155 -5.57 -5.61 10.58
C THR A 155 -4.42 -6.65 10.64
N ILE A 156 -3.74 -6.77 11.77
CA ILE A 156 -2.74 -7.82 11.98
C ILE A 156 -3.38 -9.21 11.81
N ARG A 157 -4.52 -9.48 12.45
CA ARG A 157 -5.23 -10.77 12.34
C ARG A 157 -5.70 -11.06 10.90
N LEU A 158 -6.16 -10.04 10.19
CA LEU A 158 -6.53 -10.16 8.78
C LEU A 158 -5.36 -10.67 7.95
N TRP A 159 -4.20 -10.00 8.04
CA TRP A 159 -3.02 -10.38 7.28
C TRP A 159 -2.44 -11.73 7.70
N GLN A 160 -2.48 -12.07 8.98
CA GLN A 160 -2.12 -13.41 9.45
C GLN A 160 -2.99 -14.51 8.80
N THR A 161 -4.28 -14.24 8.59
CA THR A 161 -5.17 -15.16 7.87
C THR A 161 -4.74 -15.32 6.41
N ILE A 162 -4.44 -14.22 5.71
CA ILE A 162 -3.94 -14.23 4.34
C ILE A 162 -2.55 -14.90 4.28
N ARG A 163 -1.67 -14.66 5.25
CA ARG A 163 -0.36 -15.32 5.32
C ARG A 163 -0.48 -16.84 5.43
N LEU A 164 -1.39 -17.35 6.24
CA LEU A 164 -1.65 -18.79 6.32
C LEU A 164 -2.08 -19.39 4.98
N PHE A 165 -2.88 -18.67 4.20
CA PHE A 165 -3.20 -19.06 2.83
C PHE A 165 -1.94 -19.11 1.95
N LEU A 166 -1.10 -18.08 2.00
CA LEU A 166 0.14 -18.04 1.22
C LEU A 166 1.11 -19.14 1.64
N ASP A 167 1.34 -19.33 2.92
CA ASP A 167 2.24 -20.38 3.45
C ASP A 167 1.83 -21.77 2.99
N LYS A 168 0.52 -22.00 2.83
CA LYS A 168 -0.01 -23.27 2.39
C LYS A 168 0.12 -23.49 0.88
N GLU A 169 -0.18 -22.49 0.06
CA GLU A 169 -0.29 -22.64 -1.39
C GLU A 169 0.92 -22.05 -2.16
N PHE A 170 1.56 -21.04 -1.60
CA PHE A 170 2.66 -20.28 -2.22
C PHE A 170 3.72 -19.88 -1.19
N PRO A 171 4.41 -20.83 -0.54
CA PRO A 171 5.30 -20.58 0.58
C PRO A 171 6.48 -19.65 0.26
N GLU A 172 6.86 -19.53 -1.02
CA GLU A 172 7.95 -18.67 -1.49
C GLU A 172 7.47 -17.24 -1.82
N ALA A 173 6.15 -16.95 -1.72
CA ALA A 173 5.62 -15.64 -2.06
C ALA A 173 6.04 -14.58 -1.03
N ALA A 174 6.71 -13.52 -1.52
CA ALA A 174 7.15 -12.41 -0.70
C ALA A 174 6.05 -11.36 -0.54
N MET A 175 5.96 -10.75 0.66
CA MET A 175 5.02 -9.71 0.98
C MET A 175 5.75 -8.46 1.51
N VAL A 176 5.55 -7.34 0.83
CA VAL A 176 6.10 -6.03 1.23
C VAL A 176 4.93 -5.09 1.52
N SER A 177 4.86 -4.54 2.72
CA SER A 177 3.78 -3.63 3.09
C SER A 177 4.14 -2.16 2.90
N GLU A 178 3.17 -1.39 2.51
CA GLU A 178 3.14 0.05 2.76
C GLU A 178 2.35 0.29 4.05
N TRP A 179 3.04 0.26 5.19
CA TRP A 179 2.42 0.44 6.51
C TRP A 179 3.15 1.48 7.35
N GLY A 180 4.49 1.41 7.39
CA GLY A 180 5.32 2.33 8.17
C GLY A 180 5.37 2.03 9.67
N GLU A 181 4.88 0.89 10.10
CA GLU A 181 4.94 0.37 11.46
C GLU A 181 5.48 -1.07 11.42
N PRO A 182 6.81 -1.23 11.28
CA PRO A 182 7.41 -2.53 10.99
C PRO A 182 7.17 -3.58 12.08
N ASP A 183 6.96 -3.19 13.34
CA ASP A 183 6.56 -4.09 14.41
C ASP A 183 5.20 -4.74 14.16
N LYS A 184 4.21 -3.97 13.71
CA LYS A 184 2.87 -4.47 13.37
C LYS A 184 2.86 -5.24 12.05
N SER A 185 3.49 -4.69 11.02
CA SER A 185 3.56 -5.29 9.71
C SER A 185 4.23 -6.67 9.74
N LEU A 186 5.41 -6.78 10.34
CA LEU A 186 6.12 -8.05 10.45
C LEU A 186 5.38 -9.05 11.38
N GLN A 187 4.70 -8.57 12.41
CA GLN A 187 3.81 -9.41 13.22
C GLN A 187 2.61 -9.93 12.42
N ALA A 188 2.14 -9.15 11.45
CA ALA A 188 1.04 -9.52 10.57
C ALA A 188 1.43 -10.57 9.51
N GLY A 189 2.73 -10.86 9.34
CA GLY A 189 3.25 -11.87 8.41
C GLY A 189 3.82 -11.30 7.11
N PHE A 190 4.11 -10.00 7.07
CA PHE A 190 4.90 -9.42 5.98
C PHE A 190 6.39 -9.74 6.16
N ASP A 191 7.10 -9.87 5.05
CA ASP A 191 8.54 -10.09 5.06
C ASP A 191 9.31 -8.77 5.17
N MET A 192 8.70 -7.68 4.69
CA MET A 192 9.28 -6.35 4.67
C MET A 192 8.22 -5.26 4.86
N ASP A 193 8.64 -4.11 5.42
CA ASP A 193 7.80 -2.91 5.54
C ASP A 193 8.53 -1.67 5.06
N PHE A 194 7.83 -0.81 4.31
CA PHE A 194 8.42 0.45 3.83
C PHE A 194 8.59 1.48 4.95
N LEU A 195 9.77 2.08 4.97
CA LEU A 195 9.97 3.33 5.67
C LEU A 195 9.22 4.44 4.93
N LEU A 196 8.17 4.95 5.54
CA LEU A 196 7.36 6.01 4.92
C LEU A 196 8.05 7.37 5.03
N HIS A 197 7.85 8.20 4.02
CA HIS A 197 8.44 9.55 3.96
C HIS A 197 7.71 10.57 4.85
N PHE A 198 6.47 10.28 5.23
CA PHE A 198 5.64 11.07 6.15
C PHE A 198 5.62 10.46 7.56
N GLY A 199 5.02 11.16 8.50
CA GLY A 199 4.94 10.72 9.89
C GLY A 199 6.28 10.84 10.64
N PRO A 200 6.49 10.04 11.68
CA PRO A 200 7.60 10.22 12.63
C PRO A 200 8.95 9.72 12.13
N SER A 201 9.06 9.24 10.89
CA SER A 201 10.29 8.67 10.36
C SER A 201 11.44 9.67 10.23
N HIS A 202 11.12 10.95 10.03
CA HIS A 202 12.11 11.98 9.69
C HIS A 202 12.97 11.68 8.45
N TYR A 203 12.44 10.84 7.56
CA TYR A 203 13.13 10.44 6.34
C TYR A 203 13.40 11.63 5.41
N ASN A 204 12.42 12.54 5.29
CA ASN A 204 12.55 13.73 4.45
C ASN A 204 13.62 14.72 4.92
N ASP A 205 13.98 14.72 6.21
CA ASP A 205 15.06 15.55 6.75
C ASP A 205 16.41 15.22 6.09
N LEU A 206 16.57 14.02 5.58
CA LEU A 206 17.78 13.58 4.90
C LEU A 206 17.88 14.08 3.46
N PHE A 207 16.74 14.17 2.74
CA PHE A 207 16.74 14.25 1.28
C PHE A 207 15.87 15.36 0.70
N ARG A 208 14.72 15.72 1.32
CA ARG A 208 13.63 16.45 0.64
C ARG A 208 13.07 17.65 1.39
N CYS A 209 13.56 17.96 2.58
CA CYS A 209 13.20 19.20 3.25
C CYS A 209 13.93 20.41 2.60
N GLU A 210 13.61 21.60 3.02
CA GLU A 210 14.21 22.84 2.50
C GLU A 210 15.74 22.85 2.63
N GLU A 211 16.26 22.34 3.75
CA GLU A 211 17.69 22.21 4.03
C GLU A 211 18.04 20.74 4.36
N PRO A 212 18.07 19.83 3.38
CA PRO A 212 18.27 18.42 3.64
C PRO A 212 19.68 18.12 4.12
N TYR A 213 19.80 17.09 4.95
CA TYR A 213 21.07 16.69 5.55
C TYR A 213 22.17 16.42 4.51
N PHE A 214 21.82 15.79 3.39
CA PHE A 214 22.78 15.42 2.34
C PHE A 214 23.08 16.55 1.34
N SER A 215 22.43 17.72 1.46
CA SER A 215 22.79 18.87 0.63
C SER A 215 23.97 19.64 1.22
N THR A 216 24.93 20.00 0.39
CA THR A 216 26.05 20.88 0.77
C THR A 216 25.58 22.28 1.17
N ARG A 217 24.36 22.66 0.80
CA ARG A 217 23.71 23.94 1.16
C ARG A 217 22.84 23.82 2.41
N GLY A 218 22.49 22.59 2.78
CA GLY A 218 21.58 22.33 3.86
C GLY A 218 22.24 22.44 5.24
N LYS A 219 21.39 22.65 6.23
CA LYS A 219 21.73 22.61 7.66
C LYS A 219 20.99 21.51 8.37
N GLY A 220 20.42 20.58 7.62
CA GLY A 220 19.62 19.49 8.12
C GLY A 220 20.40 18.59 9.07
N SER A 221 19.66 17.84 9.89
CA SER A 221 20.21 16.91 10.88
C SER A 221 19.69 15.51 10.65
N ALA A 222 20.58 14.53 10.67
CA ALA A 222 20.19 13.11 10.65
C ALA A 222 19.78 12.56 12.04
N ALA A 223 19.87 13.36 13.10
CA ALA A 223 19.74 12.87 14.47
C ALA A 223 18.34 12.26 14.76
N ALA A 224 17.27 12.93 14.33
CA ALA A 224 15.90 12.45 14.53
C ALA A 224 15.64 11.17 13.74
N PHE A 225 16.04 11.13 12.47
CA PHE A 225 15.98 9.94 11.63
C PHE A 225 16.71 8.76 12.27
N VAL A 226 17.97 8.93 12.66
CA VAL A 226 18.78 7.85 13.25
C VAL A 226 18.16 7.32 14.53
N LYS A 227 17.63 8.20 15.38
CA LYS A 227 16.92 7.79 16.61
C LYS A 227 15.71 6.91 16.26
N ASN A 228 14.81 7.40 15.41
CA ASN A 228 13.57 6.69 15.06
C ASN A 228 13.85 5.39 14.29
N TYR A 229 14.84 5.40 13.39
CA TYR A 229 15.24 4.20 12.67
C TYR A 229 15.79 3.10 13.59
N LYS A 230 16.61 3.46 14.59
CA LYS A 230 17.09 2.52 15.61
C LYS A 230 15.95 1.92 16.43
N GLU A 231 14.96 2.74 16.80
CA GLU A 231 13.77 2.27 17.52
C GLU A 231 12.92 1.31 16.64
N SER A 232 12.68 1.67 15.39
CA SER A 232 11.97 0.80 14.43
C SER A 232 12.70 -0.52 14.19
N ARG A 233 14.02 -0.48 14.02
CA ARG A 233 14.86 -1.69 13.91
C ARG A 233 14.77 -2.58 15.15
N LYS A 234 14.80 -1.98 16.33
CA LYS A 234 14.65 -2.73 17.60
C LYS A 234 13.29 -3.41 17.70
N LYS A 235 12.21 -2.73 17.29
CA LYS A 235 10.85 -3.27 17.28
C LYS A 235 10.68 -4.38 16.23
N ALA A 236 11.23 -4.22 15.04
CA ALA A 236 11.22 -5.23 13.97
C ALA A 236 11.96 -6.50 14.40
N GLY A 237 13.07 -6.37 15.14
CA GLY A 237 13.90 -7.50 15.53
C GLY A 237 14.49 -8.21 14.30
N GLU A 238 14.46 -9.53 14.32
CA GLU A 238 14.91 -10.40 13.21
C GLU A 238 13.76 -10.97 12.37
N LYS A 239 12.54 -10.45 12.54
CA LYS A 239 11.36 -11.00 11.87
C LYS A 239 11.28 -10.66 10.38
N GLY A 240 11.95 -9.61 9.94
CA GLY A 240 11.94 -9.15 8.56
C GLY A 240 12.77 -7.88 8.36
N LEU A 241 12.59 -7.22 7.22
CA LEU A 241 13.41 -6.07 6.84
C LEU A 241 12.60 -4.77 6.78
N ILE A 242 13.27 -3.66 7.04
CA ILE A 242 12.75 -2.33 6.74
C ILE A 242 13.26 -1.93 5.35
N CYS A 243 12.34 -1.62 4.44
CA CYS A 243 12.68 -1.13 3.10
C CYS A 243 12.99 0.36 3.16
N ILE A 244 14.13 0.75 2.59
CA ILE A 244 14.60 2.14 2.55
C ILE A 244 14.55 2.61 1.11
N PRO A 245 13.50 3.37 0.69
CA PRO A 245 13.35 3.80 -0.69
C PRO A 245 14.20 5.03 -1.01
N SER A 246 14.76 5.12 -2.21
CA SER A 246 15.29 6.38 -2.73
C SER A 246 14.16 7.38 -3.03
N GLY A 247 13.04 6.87 -3.46
CA GLY A 247 11.82 7.60 -3.77
C GLY A 247 10.67 6.65 -4.10
N ASN A 248 9.52 7.24 -4.40
CA ASN A 248 8.36 6.53 -4.95
C ASN A 248 7.50 7.51 -5.77
N HIS A 249 6.34 7.06 -6.24
CA HIS A 249 5.39 7.87 -7.02
C HIS A 249 4.68 8.98 -6.22
N ASP A 250 4.79 8.96 -4.88
CA ASP A 250 4.21 9.97 -3.96
C ASP A 250 5.26 10.95 -3.43
N MET A 251 6.49 10.84 -3.88
CA MET A 251 7.61 11.70 -3.46
C MET A 251 8.25 12.41 -4.64
N ASP A 252 8.71 13.62 -4.39
CA ASP A 252 9.61 14.29 -5.32
C ASP A 252 10.86 13.46 -5.56
N ARG A 253 11.41 13.52 -6.77
CA ARG A 253 12.67 12.86 -7.09
C ARG A 253 13.82 13.42 -6.26
N LEU A 254 14.78 12.57 -5.88
CA LEU A 254 15.99 13.00 -5.15
C LEU A 254 16.71 14.16 -5.85
N ALA A 255 16.78 14.12 -7.18
CA ALA A 255 17.45 15.13 -7.99
C ALA A 255 16.74 16.49 -8.03
N ARG A 256 15.59 16.67 -7.34
CA ARG A 256 14.99 17.99 -7.12
C ARG A 256 15.82 18.83 -6.15
N THR A 257 16.32 18.22 -5.11
CA THR A 257 17.03 18.89 -4.01
C THR A 257 18.52 18.58 -3.96
N LEU A 258 18.94 17.39 -4.38
CA LEU A 258 20.32 16.92 -4.33
C LEU A 258 20.94 16.85 -5.73
N HIS A 259 22.19 17.28 -5.88
CA HIS A 259 22.85 17.37 -7.18
C HIS A 259 24.27 16.80 -7.14
N GLY A 260 24.69 16.22 -8.25
CA GLY A 260 26.07 15.77 -8.43
C GLY A 260 26.54 14.79 -7.34
N ASP A 261 27.57 15.15 -6.59
CA ASP A 261 28.14 14.29 -5.54
C ASP A 261 27.21 14.13 -4.32
N GLU A 262 26.27 15.07 -4.09
CA GLU A 262 25.24 14.92 -3.05
C GLU A 262 24.37 13.69 -3.28
N LEU A 263 23.98 13.42 -4.53
CA LEU A 263 23.25 12.20 -4.92
C LEU A 263 24.08 10.94 -4.65
N LYS A 264 25.39 10.97 -5.00
CA LYS A 264 26.26 9.81 -4.76
C LYS A 264 26.37 9.47 -3.27
N VAL A 265 26.50 10.49 -2.42
CA VAL A 265 26.53 10.29 -0.96
C VAL A 265 25.19 9.77 -0.44
N ALA A 266 24.07 10.29 -0.95
CA ALA A 266 22.74 9.80 -0.60
C ALA A 266 22.56 8.32 -0.99
N PHE A 267 23.00 7.90 -2.18
CA PHE A 267 22.99 6.51 -2.60
C PHE A 267 23.95 5.64 -1.77
N ALA A 268 25.16 6.12 -1.47
CA ALA A 268 26.07 5.39 -0.58
C ALA A 268 25.41 5.11 0.77
N PHE A 269 24.69 6.10 1.34
CA PHE A 269 23.91 5.92 2.55
C PHE A 269 22.80 4.86 2.37
N LEU A 270 21.94 5.02 1.37
CA LEU A 270 20.82 4.09 1.11
C LEU A 270 21.29 2.64 0.96
N LEU A 271 22.38 2.42 0.21
CA LEU A 271 22.91 1.08 -0.07
C LEU A 271 23.70 0.46 1.10
N THR A 272 24.07 1.24 2.11
CA THR A 272 24.84 0.75 3.27
C THR A 272 24.03 0.72 4.57
N MET A 273 22.82 1.26 4.55
CA MET A 273 21.92 1.18 5.71
C MET A 273 21.47 -0.27 5.96
N PRO A 274 21.37 -0.68 7.24
CA PRO A 274 20.80 -1.98 7.58
C PRO A 274 19.31 -2.03 7.18
N GLY A 275 18.96 -2.86 6.22
CA GLY A 275 17.60 -2.99 5.66
C GLY A 275 17.65 -3.42 4.21
N ALA A 276 16.54 -3.27 3.51
CA ALA A 276 16.45 -3.55 2.07
C ALA A 276 16.42 -2.21 1.30
N PRO A 277 17.43 -1.89 0.47
CA PRO A 277 17.38 -0.69 -0.36
C PRO A 277 16.38 -0.88 -1.50
N PHE A 278 15.53 0.12 -1.70
CA PHE A 278 14.60 0.20 -2.82
C PHE A 278 14.94 1.42 -3.68
N ILE A 279 15.34 1.18 -4.91
CA ILE A 279 15.71 2.26 -5.85
C ILE A 279 14.51 2.56 -6.73
N TYR A 280 13.98 3.78 -6.63
CA TYR A 280 12.92 4.23 -7.52
C TYR A 280 13.51 4.44 -8.92
N TYR A 281 12.85 3.87 -9.93
CA TYR A 281 13.38 3.89 -11.29
C TYR A 281 13.76 5.31 -11.76
N GLY A 282 14.93 5.42 -12.37
CA GLY A 282 15.47 6.70 -12.85
C GLY A 282 16.25 7.49 -11.80
N ASP A 283 16.08 7.22 -10.51
CA ASP A 283 16.89 7.89 -9.47
C ASP A 283 18.37 7.51 -9.59
N GLU A 284 18.68 6.26 -10.02
CA GLU A 284 20.03 5.74 -10.25
C GLU A 284 20.79 6.49 -11.34
N ILE A 285 20.09 7.17 -12.25
CA ILE A 285 20.70 8.02 -13.30
C ILE A 285 20.48 9.51 -13.01
N GLY A 286 19.97 9.86 -11.82
CA GLY A 286 19.70 11.24 -11.44
C GLY A 286 18.59 11.90 -12.27
N LEU A 287 17.54 11.13 -12.61
CA LEU A 287 16.37 11.64 -13.35
C LEU A 287 15.80 12.84 -12.62
N ARG A 288 15.64 13.94 -13.34
CA ARG A 288 15.18 15.21 -12.78
C ARG A 288 13.68 15.17 -12.46
N TYR A 289 13.29 15.87 -11.43
CA TYR A 289 11.90 16.19 -11.15
C TYR A 289 11.40 17.19 -12.21
N VAL A 290 10.18 16.96 -12.70
CA VAL A 290 9.53 17.84 -13.69
C VAL A 290 8.48 18.68 -12.97
N GLU A 291 8.75 19.97 -12.80
CA GLU A 291 7.80 20.88 -12.16
C GLU A 291 6.54 21.07 -12.99
N ASN A 292 5.41 21.21 -12.30
CA ASN A 292 4.10 21.52 -12.90
C ASN A 292 3.65 20.54 -14.00
N LEU A 293 4.09 19.29 -13.92
CA LEU A 293 3.61 18.25 -14.81
C LEU A 293 2.11 18.04 -14.59
N VAL A 294 1.34 18.15 -15.67
CA VAL A 294 -0.11 17.87 -15.60
C VAL A 294 -0.29 16.35 -15.47
N SER A 295 -0.81 15.92 -14.34
CA SER A 295 -1.17 14.52 -14.17
C SER A 295 -2.41 14.20 -15.01
N VAL A 296 -2.28 13.26 -15.93
CA VAL A 296 -3.38 12.80 -16.80
C VAL A 296 -4.23 11.74 -16.07
N GLU A 297 -3.70 11.14 -15.00
CA GLU A 297 -4.30 9.98 -14.34
C GLU A 297 -4.55 10.19 -12.84
N GLY A 298 -4.46 11.41 -12.35
CA GLY A 298 -4.74 11.75 -10.95
C GLY A 298 -3.63 11.40 -9.96
N GLY A 299 -2.43 11.06 -10.46
CA GLY A 299 -1.23 10.89 -9.64
C GLY A 299 -0.52 12.21 -9.34
N TYR A 300 0.34 12.22 -8.34
CA TYR A 300 1.34 13.26 -8.13
C TYR A 300 2.60 12.92 -8.94
N ASN A 301 3.41 13.92 -9.22
CA ASN A 301 4.63 13.70 -10.01
C ASN A 301 5.66 12.89 -9.26
#